data_503224cb55ab74523223d98d9067051a
#
_entry.id   503224cb55ab74523223d98d9067051a
#
_cell.length_a   1.000
_cell.length_b   1.000
_cell.length_c   1.000
_cell.angle_alpha   90.00
_cell.angle_beta   90.00
_cell.angle_gamma   90.00
#
_symmetry.space_group_name_H-M   'P 1'
#
loop_
_entity.id
_entity.type
_entity.pdbx_description
1 polymer ?
#
loop_
_entity_poly.entity_id
_entity_poly.type
_entity_poly.pdbx_seq_one_letter_code
_entity_poly.pdbx_strand_id
1 'polypeptide(L)'
;AASDVYKRQILFLFLPCTLFLGGKSSDSTPDSAERAAASDVEAYASLYRSMQLEGVVNWKAFRQAVAGYYKIDNRKREVLTLIDFSRPSTAKRLFVFDMRERKVLFSSVVSHGKNSGDNYATSFSNEYGSYKSSLGFYLTESTYQGKNGYSLILNGLEKGINDRARERAIVMHGAAYADSSVVSRGGRLGRSFGCPAVPQKLSRPIIDAIKGGSVMYIYAETPEYLAHSSVLKGADGL
;
A
#
# COMPACT_ATOMS: atom_id res chain seq x y z
N ALA A 1 64.32 -52.90 -32.64
CA ALA A 1 65.07 -52.13 -33.54
C ALA A 1 64.84 -50.66 -33.16
N ALA A 2 65.81 -50.10 -32.47
CA ALA A 2 66.68 -48.97 -32.81
C ALA A 2 65.86 -47.67 -33.02
N SER A 3 66.21 -46.56 -32.52
CA SER A 3 67.47 -46.00 -32.02
C SER A 3 67.19 -44.67 -31.35
N ASP A 4 67.97 -44.37 -30.35
CA ASP A 4 68.41 -43.10 -29.79
C ASP A 4 68.31 -41.87 -30.73
N VAL A 5 68.13 -40.71 -30.15
CA VAL A 5 69.11 -39.64 -30.28
C VAL A 5 68.62 -38.34 -29.58
N TYR A 6 69.48 -37.85 -28.72
CA TYR A 6 69.80 -36.47 -28.25
C TYR A 6 68.96 -35.76 -27.18
N LYS A 7 69.63 -35.76 -26.03
CA LYS A 7 69.54 -34.76 -24.94
C LYS A 7 69.86 -33.35 -25.46
N ARG A 8 69.03 -32.40 -25.14
CA ARG A 8 69.46 -31.01 -24.91
C ARG A 8 68.77 -30.45 -23.66
N GLN A 9 69.56 -30.33 -22.60
CA GLN A 9 69.22 -29.56 -21.42
C GLN A 9 69.11 -28.07 -21.79
N ILE A 10 67.95 -27.47 -21.53
CA ILE A 10 67.81 -26.02 -21.45
C ILE A 10 67.38 -25.73 -20.05
N LEU A 11 68.27 -25.06 -19.33
CA LEU A 11 68.12 -24.53 -17.97
C LEU A 11 67.17 -23.35 -18.04
N PHE A 12 65.93 -23.48 -17.56
CA PHE A 12 65.02 -22.33 -17.35
C PHE A 12 65.12 -21.90 -15.89
N LEU A 13 65.66 -20.69 -15.71
CA LEU A 13 65.60 -19.92 -14.50
C LEU A 13 64.12 -19.66 -14.14
N PHE A 14 63.63 -20.21 -13.04
CA PHE A 14 62.34 -19.85 -12.45
C PHE A 14 62.53 -18.50 -11.70
N LEU A 15 61.95 -17.46 -12.29
CA LEU A 15 61.67 -16.20 -11.56
C LEU A 15 60.32 -16.39 -10.86
N PRO A 16 60.16 -16.20 -9.54
CA PRO A 16 58.86 -16.21 -8.92
C PRO A 16 58.12 -14.93 -9.25
N CYS A 17 57.12 -15.03 -10.13
CA CYS A 17 56.15 -13.99 -10.34
C CYS A 17 55.12 -14.00 -9.19
N THR A 18 55.31 -13.18 -8.18
CA THR A 18 54.31 -12.93 -7.15
C THR A 18 53.16 -12.13 -7.79
N LEU A 19 52.11 -12.87 -8.19
CA LEU A 19 50.83 -12.23 -8.48
C LEU A 19 50.24 -11.67 -7.19
N PHE A 20 50.33 -10.38 -7.01
CA PHE A 20 49.48 -9.62 -6.08
C PHE A 20 48.06 -9.63 -6.66
N LEU A 21 47.23 -10.57 -6.23
CA LEU A 21 45.79 -10.46 -6.35
C LEU A 21 45.29 -9.40 -5.38
N GLY A 22 45.37 -8.13 -5.82
CA GLY A 22 44.67 -7.04 -5.19
C GLY A 22 43.17 -7.25 -5.36
N GLY A 23 42.53 -7.90 -4.38
CA GLY A 23 41.10 -7.90 -4.27
C GLY A 23 40.64 -6.46 -4.07
N LYS A 24 40.14 -5.81 -5.12
CA LYS A 24 39.30 -4.64 -4.96
C LYS A 24 38.05 -5.10 -4.21
N SER A 25 37.99 -4.86 -2.89
CA SER A 25 36.71 -4.76 -2.22
C SER A 25 35.97 -3.61 -2.89
N SER A 26 34.94 -3.89 -3.63
CA SER A 26 34.01 -2.89 -4.09
C SER A 26 33.21 -2.40 -2.88
N ASP A 27 33.77 -1.45 -2.17
CA ASP A 27 33.02 -0.57 -1.27
C ASP A 27 32.18 0.32 -2.20
N SER A 28 31.04 -0.22 -2.64
CA SER A 28 30.03 0.54 -3.37
C SER A 28 29.38 1.46 -2.34
N THR A 29 29.83 2.71 -2.26
CA THR A 29 29.06 3.76 -1.60
C THR A 29 27.67 3.77 -2.23
N PRO A 30 26.59 3.69 -1.43
CA PRO A 30 25.24 3.67 -1.98
C PRO A 30 25.02 4.89 -2.86
N ASP A 31 24.37 4.67 -4.01
CA ASP A 31 24.01 5.72 -4.97
C ASP A 31 23.13 6.78 -4.26
N SER A 32 23.13 8.00 -4.80
CA SER A 32 22.33 9.12 -4.28
C SER A 32 20.83 8.76 -4.16
N ALA A 33 20.32 7.95 -5.09
CA ALA A 33 18.95 7.44 -5.07
C ALA A 33 18.69 6.49 -3.89
N GLU A 34 19.62 5.57 -3.59
CA GLU A 34 19.52 4.67 -2.45
C GLU A 34 19.54 5.43 -1.11
N ARG A 35 20.35 6.47 -1.00
CA ARG A 35 20.39 7.34 0.19
C ARG A 35 19.10 8.12 0.38
N ALA A 36 18.52 8.64 -0.71
CA ALA A 36 17.25 9.34 -0.67
C ALA A 36 16.12 8.39 -0.24
N ALA A 37 16.05 7.19 -0.82
CA ALA A 37 15.06 6.18 -0.44
C ALA A 37 15.19 5.75 1.03
N ALA A 38 16.42 5.57 1.53
CA ALA A 38 16.67 5.26 2.94
C ALA A 38 16.25 6.41 3.88
N SER A 39 16.47 7.66 3.46
CA SER A 39 16.04 8.86 4.18
C SER A 39 14.51 8.92 4.28
N ASP A 40 13.79 8.63 3.19
CA ASP A 40 12.34 8.61 3.15
C ASP A 40 11.77 7.52 4.06
N VAL A 41 12.34 6.32 4.02
CA VAL A 41 11.92 5.19 4.88
C VAL A 41 12.09 5.55 6.36
N GLU A 42 13.21 6.20 6.76
CA GLU A 42 13.42 6.63 8.15
C GLU A 42 12.44 7.76 8.55
N ALA A 43 12.15 8.69 7.66
CA ALA A 43 11.14 9.73 7.90
C ALA A 43 9.75 9.12 8.14
N TYR A 44 9.37 8.11 7.34
CA TYR A 44 8.10 7.40 7.53
C TYR A 44 8.09 6.57 8.82
N ALA A 45 9.21 5.96 9.19
CA ALA A 45 9.35 5.23 10.45
C ALA A 45 9.25 6.17 11.66
N SER A 46 9.86 7.35 11.59
CA SER A 46 9.73 8.39 12.62
C SER A 46 8.28 8.84 12.79
N LEU A 47 7.58 9.07 11.66
CA LEU A 47 6.15 9.43 11.66
C LEU A 47 5.30 8.31 12.28
N TYR A 48 5.55 7.05 11.92
CA TYR A 48 4.85 5.88 12.45
C TYR A 48 4.99 5.76 13.97
N ARG A 49 6.21 5.92 14.48
CA ARG A 49 6.49 5.92 15.93
C ARG A 49 5.84 7.11 16.64
N SER A 50 5.93 8.32 16.06
CA SER A 50 5.33 9.51 16.66
C SER A 50 3.81 9.43 16.80
N MET A 51 3.14 8.69 15.92
CA MET A 51 1.71 8.39 15.99
C MET A 51 1.37 7.15 16.85
N GLN A 52 2.36 6.48 17.44
CA GLN A 52 2.19 5.27 18.28
C GLN A 52 1.44 4.14 17.56
N LEU A 53 1.85 3.84 16.32
CA LEU A 53 1.14 2.89 15.45
C LEU A 53 1.66 1.45 15.53
N GLU A 54 2.74 1.21 16.31
CA GLU A 54 3.34 -0.10 16.52
C GLU A 54 2.30 -1.09 17.07
N GLY A 55 2.18 -2.24 16.42
CA GLY A 55 1.20 -3.27 16.76
C GLY A 55 -0.25 -2.91 16.42
N VAL A 56 -0.54 -1.67 16.03
CA VAL A 56 -1.90 -1.20 15.68
C VAL A 56 -2.13 -1.16 14.18
N VAL A 57 -1.19 -0.61 13.42
CA VAL A 57 -1.25 -0.45 11.97
C VAL A 57 -0.14 -1.26 11.31
N ASN A 58 -0.43 -1.92 10.19
CA ASN A 58 0.57 -2.63 9.41
C ASN A 58 1.61 -1.63 8.87
N TRP A 59 2.88 -1.82 9.21
CA TRP A 59 3.98 -0.95 8.80
C TRP A 59 4.10 -0.85 7.27
N LYS A 60 4.00 -1.98 6.54
CA LYS A 60 4.10 -2.00 5.08
C LYS A 60 2.97 -1.20 4.43
N ALA A 61 1.74 -1.38 4.92
CA ALA A 61 0.58 -0.62 4.44
C ALA A 61 0.71 0.87 4.73
N PHE A 62 1.14 1.24 5.95
CA PHE A 62 1.35 2.63 6.35
C PHE A 62 2.43 3.31 5.51
N ARG A 63 3.58 2.66 5.34
CA ARG A 63 4.70 3.17 4.55
C ARG A 63 4.28 3.48 3.11
N GLN A 64 3.57 2.56 2.47
CA GLN A 64 3.04 2.77 1.12
C GLN A 64 2.02 3.91 1.07
N ALA A 65 1.11 3.97 2.04
CA ALA A 65 0.11 5.03 2.15
C ALA A 65 0.77 6.42 2.26
N VAL A 66 1.80 6.55 3.10
CA VAL A 66 2.53 7.81 3.31
C VAL A 66 3.36 8.20 2.08
N ALA A 67 4.03 7.23 1.46
CA ALA A 67 4.78 7.47 0.22
C ALA A 67 3.89 8.02 -0.89
N GLY A 68 2.71 7.41 -1.11
CA GLY A 68 1.75 7.90 -2.09
C GLY A 68 1.11 9.23 -1.68
N TYR A 69 0.83 9.43 -0.39
CA TYR A 69 0.30 10.70 0.13
C TYR A 69 1.20 11.88 -0.25
N TYR A 70 2.51 11.76 -0.09
CA TYR A 70 3.43 12.84 -0.44
C TYR A 70 3.61 13.04 -1.95
N LYS A 71 3.40 12.02 -2.77
CA LYS A 71 3.45 12.12 -4.24
C LYS A 71 2.18 12.70 -4.89
N ILE A 72 1.05 12.74 -4.16
CA ILE A 72 -0.21 13.26 -4.69
C ILE A 72 -0.31 14.76 -4.39
N ASP A 73 0.09 15.59 -5.35
CA ASP A 73 0.20 17.05 -5.16
C ASP A 73 -1.15 17.78 -5.18
N ASN A 74 -2.17 17.21 -5.84
CA ASN A 74 -3.49 17.82 -5.96
C ASN A 74 -4.42 17.56 -4.77
N ARG A 75 -3.89 16.99 -3.67
CA ARG A 75 -4.62 16.89 -2.39
C ARG A 75 -4.90 18.28 -1.82
N LYS A 76 -6.07 18.46 -1.23
CA LYS A 76 -6.50 19.72 -0.64
C LYS A 76 -6.57 19.68 0.89
N ARG A 77 -6.34 18.51 1.49
CA ARG A 77 -6.44 18.29 2.93
C ARG A 77 -5.28 17.45 3.43
N GLU A 78 -4.78 17.80 4.59
CA GLU A 78 -3.70 17.08 5.26
C GLU A 78 -4.25 15.89 6.07
N VAL A 79 -5.06 15.08 5.40
CA VAL A 79 -5.68 13.89 5.96
C VAL A 79 -5.39 12.70 5.05
N LEU A 80 -4.94 11.61 5.65
CA LEU A 80 -4.70 10.33 4.98
C LEU A 80 -5.62 9.27 5.57
N THR A 81 -6.35 8.57 4.70
CA THR A 81 -7.13 7.39 5.08
C THR A 81 -6.44 6.14 4.57
N LEU A 82 -6.18 5.19 5.45
CA LEU A 82 -5.66 3.86 5.11
C LEU A 82 -6.74 2.82 5.38
N ILE A 83 -7.04 2.00 4.37
CA ILE A 83 -7.84 0.78 4.50
C ILE A 83 -6.90 -0.40 4.25
N ASP A 84 -6.70 -1.25 5.24
CA ASP A 84 -5.81 -2.41 5.20
C ASP A 84 -6.61 -3.71 5.03
N PHE A 85 -6.80 -4.12 3.79
CA PHE A 85 -7.51 -5.36 3.46
C PHE A 85 -6.69 -6.64 3.65
N SER A 86 -5.42 -6.56 4.02
CA SER A 86 -4.65 -7.73 4.48
C SER A 86 -5.18 -8.27 5.83
N ARG A 87 -5.96 -7.44 6.56
CA ARG A 87 -6.57 -7.80 7.83
C ARG A 87 -8.00 -8.33 7.64
N PRO A 88 -8.49 -9.20 8.54
CA PRO A 88 -9.87 -9.70 8.47
C PRO A 88 -10.89 -8.57 8.66
N SER A 89 -12.09 -8.75 8.14
CA SER A 89 -13.17 -7.75 8.24
C SER A 89 -13.58 -7.45 9.69
N THR A 90 -13.34 -8.39 10.58
CA THR A 90 -13.63 -8.29 12.02
C THR A 90 -12.65 -7.41 12.78
N ALA A 91 -11.48 -7.11 12.20
CA ALA A 91 -10.48 -6.24 12.80
C ALA A 91 -10.69 -4.76 12.41
N LYS A 92 -10.24 -3.85 13.26
CA LYS A 92 -10.06 -2.46 12.86
C LYS A 92 -9.01 -2.41 11.76
N ARG A 93 -9.41 -2.01 10.56
CA ARG A 93 -8.59 -2.00 9.35
C ARG A 93 -8.81 -0.76 8.47
N LEU A 94 -9.59 0.20 8.96
CA LEU A 94 -9.68 1.56 8.45
C LEU A 94 -9.10 2.49 9.50
N PHE A 95 -8.17 3.35 9.09
CA PHE A 95 -7.53 4.36 9.92
C PHE A 95 -7.57 5.69 9.19
N VAL A 96 -7.89 6.77 9.90
CA VAL A 96 -7.83 8.13 9.40
C VAL A 96 -6.78 8.89 10.20
N PHE A 97 -5.81 9.44 9.53
CA PHE A 97 -4.70 10.17 10.12
C PHE A 97 -4.81 11.67 9.79
N ASP A 98 -4.66 12.51 10.81
CA ASP A 98 -4.30 13.91 10.64
C ASP A 98 -2.78 13.97 10.42
N MET A 99 -2.36 14.29 9.20
CA MET A 99 -0.95 14.29 8.81
C MET A 99 -0.21 15.52 9.33
N ARG A 100 -0.93 16.61 9.62
CA ARG A 100 -0.39 17.83 10.21
C ARG A 100 -0.14 17.66 11.71
N GLU A 101 -1.17 17.21 12.44
CA GLU A 101 -1.11 17.02 13.90
C GLU A 101 -0.48 15.67 14.27
N ARG A 102 -0.17 14.81 13.30
CA ARG A 102 0.44 13.47 13.48
C ARG A 102 -0.31 12.61 14.49
N LYS A 103 -1.61 12.47 14.28
CA LYS A 103 -2.49 11.69 15.18
C LYS A 103 -3.53 10.89 14.42
N VAL A 104 -4.01 9.82 15.06
CA VAL A 104 -5.13 9.03 14.57
C VAL A 104 -6.44 9.74 14.92
N LEU A 105 -7.23 10.10 13.89
CA LEU A 105 -8.56 10.67 14.08
C LEU A 105 -9.62 9.59 14.28
N PHE A 106 -9.55 8.51 13.46
CA PHE A 106 -10.50 7.41 13.52
C PHE A 106 -9.81 6.08 13.29
N SER A 107 -10.34 5.05 13.95
CA SER A 107 -9.99 3.65 13.74
C SER A 107 -11.27 2.83 13.76
N SER A 108 -11.55 2.10 12.66
CA SER A 108 -12.82 1.40 12.48
C SER A 108 -12.66 0.08 11.72
N VAL A 109 -13.67 -0.77 11.85
CA VAL A 109 -13.91 -1.84 10.88
C VAL A 109 -14.45 -1.23 9.58
N VAL A 110 -14.27 -1.93 8.45
CA VAL A 110 -14.80 -1.52 7.14
C VAL A 110 -15.10 -2.76 6.31
N SER A 111 -16.25 -2.78 5.63
CA SER A 111 -16.62 -3.86 4.70
C SER A 111 -15.96 -3.69 3.35
N HIS A 112 -15.75 -4.80 2.65
CA HIS A 112 -15.29 -4.87 1.26
C HIS A 112 -16.38 -5.44 0.33
N GLY A 113 -16.12 -5.51 -0.96
CA GLY A 113 -17.03 -6.03 -1.98
C GLY A 113 -17.26 -7.53 -1.84
N LYS A 114 -18.51 -7.99 -2.07
CA LYS A 114 -18.93 -9.38 -1.85
C LYS A 114 -18.12 -10.42 -2.64
N ASN A 115 -17.61 -10.02 -3.82
CA ASN A 115 -16.79 -10.89 -4.65
C ASN A 115 -15.28 -10.69 -4.41
N SER A 116 -14.89 -9.82 -3.46
CA SER A 116 -13.48 -9.68 -3.05
C SER A 116 -13.02 -10.78 -2.13
N GLY A 117 -13.92 -11.49 -1.48
CA GLY A 117 -13.61 -12.56 -0.54
C GLY A 117 -14.65 -12.69 0.55
N ASP A 118 -14.33 -13.45 1.58
CA ASP A 118 -15.23 -13.70 2.70
C ASP A 118 -14.87 -12.83 3.92
N ASN A 119 -14.14 -13.35 4.89
CA ASN A 119 -13.64 -12.53 6.01
C ASN A 119 -12.43 -11.68 5.61
N TYR A 120 -11.59 -12.19 4.73
CA TYR A 120 -10.47 -11.48 4.11
C TYR A 120 -10.83 -11.05 2.69
N ALA A 121 -10.32 -9.90 2.25
CA ALA A 121 -10.40 -9.50 0.85
C ALA A 121 -9.14 -9.98 0.12
N THR A 122 -9.32 -10.89 -0.82
CA THR A 122 -8.22 -11.56 -1.54
C THR A 122 -8.30 -11.36 -3.06
N SER A 123 -9.36 -10.72 -3.55
CA SER A 123 -9.57 -10.51 -4.99
C SER A 123 -10.12 -9.10 -5.25
N PHE A 124 -9.52 -8.41 -6.21
CA PHE A 124 -9.80 -7.02 -6.51
C PHE A 124 -10.07 -6.82 -8.00
N SER A 125 -10.78 -5.78 -8.39
CA SER A 125 -11.09 -5.52 -9.79
C SER A 125 -11.49 -4.06 -10.02
N ASN A 126 -11.16 -3.55 -11.19
CA ASN A 126 -11.62 -2.27 -11.70
C ASN A 126 -12.82 -2.42 -12.66
N GLU A 127 -13.31 -3.65 -12.90
CA GLU A 127 -14.37 -3.93 -13.85
C GLU A 127 -15.75 -3.61 -13.30
N TYR A 128 -16.59 -3.00 -14.16
CA TYR A 128 -17.99 -2.76 -13.86
C TYR A 128 -18.72 -4.07 -13.59
N GLY A 129 -19.61 -4.08 -12.61
CA GLY A 129 -20.38 -5.28 -12.26
C GLY A 129 -19.60 -6.40 -11.57
N SER A 130 -18.30 -6.25 -11.35
CA SER A 130 -17.47 -7.25 -10.64
C SER A 130 -17.88 -7.49 -9.19
N TYR A 131 -18.52 -6.49 -8.56
CA TYR A 131 -18.81 -6.46 -7.12
C TYR A 131 -17.59 -6.68 -6.22
N LYS A 132 -16.40 -6.37 -6.76
CA LYS A 132 -15.12 -6.40 -6.05
C LYS A 132 -14.70 -4.99 -5.66
N SER A 133 -13.99 -4.87 -4.55
CA SER A 133 -13.26 -3.64 -4.23
C SER A 133 -12.08 -3.46 -5.18
N SER A 134 -11.60 -2.23 -5.34
CA SER A 134 -10.37 -1.91 -6.06
C SER A 134 -9.32 -1.41 -5.07
N LEU A 135 -8.06 -1.72 -5.33
CA LEU A 135 -6.92 -1.26 -4.54
C LEU A 135 -6.48 0.15 -4.97
N GLY A 136 -5.49 0.69 -4.27
CA GLY A 136 -4.76 1.86 -4.70
C GLY A 136 -5.24 3.17 -4.11
N PHE A 137 -4.80 4.25 -4.73
CA PHE A 137 -5.00 5.61 -4.26
C PHE A 137 -6.23 6.27 -4.85
N TYR A 138 -6.90 7.04 -3.99
CA TYR A 138 -8.07 7.83 -4.34
C TYR A 138 -7.93 9.24 -3.79
N LEU A 139 -8.55 10.22 -4.47
CA LEU A 139 -8.94 11.47 -3.87
C LEU A 139 -10.41 11.43 -3.47
N THR A 140 -10.71 11.89 -2.27
CA THR A 140 -12.08 12.07 -1.81
C THR A 140 -12.67 13.32 -2.44
N GLU A 141 -13.93 13.26 -2.84
CA GLU A 141 -14.61 14.39 -3.46
C GLU A 141 -15.74 14.95 -2.58
N SER A 142 -16.83 15.38 -3.22
CA SER A 142 -18.04 15.85 -2.56
C SER A 142 -18.87 14.71 -1.99
N THR A 143 -19.83 15.06 -1.16
CA THR A 143 -20.81 14.16 -0.59
C THR A 143 -22.18 14.36 -1.24
N TYR A 144 -23.01 13.33 -1.18
CA TYR A 144 -24.41 13.40 -1.61
C TYR A 144 -25.30 12.52 -0.73
N GLN A 145 -26.60 12.75 -0.81
CA GLN A 145 -27.61 11.85 -0.24
C GLN A 145 -28.11 10.92 -1.36
N GLY A 146 -27.87 9.61 -1.19
CA GLY A 146 -28.26 8.61 -2.16
C GLY A 146 -29.00 7.43 -1.50
N LYS A 147 -29.13 6.34 -2.25
CA LYS A 147 -29.77 5.10 -1.76
C LYS A 147 -29.12 4.55 -0.49
N ASN A 148 -27.82 4.74 -0.35
CA ASN A 148 -27.06 4.32 0.84
C ASN A 148 -26.94 5.43 1.91
N GLY A 149 -27.77 6.48 1.84
CA GLY A 149 -27.71 7.63 2.71
C GLY A 149 -26.56 8.57 2.36
N TYR A 150 -25.98 9.21 3.40
CA TYR A 150 -24.86 10.15 3.25
C TYR A 150 -23.61 9.41 2.78
N SER A 151 -23.20 9.73 1.56
CA SER A 151 -22.15 9.02 0.82
C SER A 151 -21.09 9.98 0.31
N LEU A 152 -19.83 9.51 0.26
CA LEU A 152 -18.65 10.24 -0.21
C LEU A 152 -18.18 9.65 -1.54
N ILE A 153 -18.07 10.50 -2.55
CA ILE A 153 -17.55 10.13 -3.87
C ILE A 153 -16.03 9.91 -3.77
N LEU A 154 -15.57 8.83 -4.39
CA LEU A 154 -14.16 8.45 -4.47
C LEU A 154 -13.70 8.52 -5.93
N ASN A 155 -12.66 9.31 -6.18
CA ASN A 155 -12.00 9.41 -7.48
C ASN A 155 -10.72 8.57 -7.48
N GLY A 156 -10.70 7.46 -8.22
CA GLY A 156 -9.52 6.60 -8.34
C GLY A 156 -8.44 7.25 -9.21
N LEU A 157 -7.20 7.20 -8.76
CA LEU A 157 -6.07 7.90 -9.37
C LEU A 157 -5.21 7.01 -10.28
N GLU A 158 -5.43 5.70 -10.28
CA GLU A 158 -4.53 4.75 -10.91
C GLU A 158 -5.23 4.00 -12.07
N LYS A 159 -4.76 4.31 -13.29
CA LYS A 159 -5.29 3.74 -14.54
C LYS A 159 -5.20 2.22 -14.54
N GLY A 160 -6.32 1.56 -14.88
CA GLY A 160 -6.44 0.11 -14.89
C GLY A 160 -6.65 -0.54 -13.51
N ILE A 161 -6.42 0.20 -12.42
CA ILE A 161 -6.51 -0.30 -11.04
C ILE A 161 -7.80 0.16 -10.37
N ASN A 162 -8.11 1.47 -10.42
CA ASN A 162 -9.27 2.06 -9.75
C ASN A 162 -9.85 3.29 -10.47
N ASP A 163 -9.31 3.69 -11.62
CA ASP A 163 -9.75 4.87 -12.36
C ASP A 163 -11.23 4.83 -12.80
N ARG A 164 -11.82 3.65 -12.83
CA ARG A 164 -13.27 3.48 -13.10
C ARG A 164 -14.14 3.52 -11.84
N ALA A 165 -13.57 3.89 -10.69
CA ALA A 165 -14.32 3.92 -9.42
C ALA A 165 -15.58 4.79 -9.51
N ARG A 166 -15.47 5.97 -10.14
CA ARG A 166 -16.62 6.88 -10.31
C ARG A 166 -17.69 6.28 -11.23
N GLU A 167 -17.31 5.72 -12.37
CA GLU A 167 -18.20 5.02 -13.30
C GLU A 167 -18.93 3.84 -12.62
N ARG A 168 -18.22 3.12 -11.76
CA ARG A 168 -18.73 1.99 -10.99
C ARG A 168 -19.55 2.41 -9.75
N ALA A 169 -19.73 3.70 -9.52
CA ALA A 169 -20.38 4.27 -8.33
C ALA A 169 -19.77 3.76 -7.00
N ILE A 170 -18.44 3.62 -6.95
CA ILE A 170 -17.71 3.29 -5.73
C ILE A 170 -17.64 4.52 -4.85
N VAL A 171 -18.24 4.42 -3.67
CA VAL A 171 -18.35 5.51 -2.69
C VAL A 171 -18.08 4.98 -1.28
N MET A 172 -17.69 5.84 -0.35
CA MET A 172 -17.75 5.47 1.06
C MET A 172 -19.12 5.81 1.62
N HIS A 173 -19.73 4.88 2.35
CA HIS A 173 -21.05 5.08 2.97
C HIS A 173 -21.18 4.30 4.28
N GLY A 174 -22.21 4.63 5.06
CA GLY A 174 -22.60 3.87 6.24
C GLY A 174 -23.47 2.67 5.88
N ALA A 175 -23.32 1.57 6.62
CA ALA A 175 -24.17 0.41 6.45
C ALA A 175 -24.33 -0.38 7.76
N ALA A 176 -25.55 -0.86 8.03
CA ALA A 176 -25.80 -1.70 9.19
C ALA A 176 -25.01 -3.02 9.14
N TYR A 177 -24.81 -3.56 7.94
CA TYR A 177 -24.04 -4.80 7.76
C TYR A 177 -22.53 -4.62 7.99
N ALA A 178 -22.03 -3.39 8.08
CA ALA A 178 -20.64 -3.06 8.41
C ALA A 178 -20.40 -2.81 9.90
N ASP A 179 -21.43 -2.98 10.73
CA ASP A 179 -21.31 -2.86 12.18
C ASP A 179 -20.73 -4.15 12.78
N SER A 180 -19.85 -4.00 13.79
CA SER A 180 -19.23 -5.15 14.47
C SER A 180 -20.24 -6.08 15.13
N SER A 181 -21.45 -5.59 15.47
CA SER A 181 -22.52 -6.40 16.04
C SER A 181 -22.99 -7.54 15.12
N VAL A 182 -22.76 -7.45 13.81
CA VAL A 182 -23.13 -8.53 12.88
C VAL A 182 -22.15 -9.71 12.91
N VAL A 183 -20.94 -9.51 13.44
CA VAL A 183 -19.89 -10.53 13.50
C VAL A 183 -20.31 -11.75 14.33
N SER A 184 -21.04 -11.53 15.41
CA SER A 184 -21.53 -12.62 16.28
C SER A 184 -22.45 -13.61 15.57
N ARG A 185 -23.12 -13.18 14.48
CA ARG A 185 -24.06 -14.02 13.71
C ARG A 185 -23.41 -14.72 12.53
N GLY A 186 -22.36 -14.16 11.95
CA GLY A 186 -21.80 -14.65 10.68
C GLY A 186 -20.27 -14.77 10.65
N GLY A 187 -19.59 -14.56 11.79
CA GLY A 187 -18.12 -14.66 11.90
C GLY A 187 -17.34 -13.58 11.14
N ARG A 188 -18.04 -12.67 10.44
CA ARG A 188 -17.47 -11.58 9.64
C ARG A 188 -18.45 -10.42 9.50
N LEU A 189 -17.99 -9.30 8.94
CA LEU A 189 -18.89 -8.23 8.48
C LEU A 189 -19.71 -8.66 7.26
N GLY A 190 -20.82 -7.96 7.00
CA GLY A 190 -21.49 -8.01 5.71
C GLY A 190 -20.60 -7.39 4.63
N ARG A 191 -21.02 -7.50 3.37
CA ARG A 191 -20.22 -7.12 2.20
C ARG A 191 -21.02 -6.20 1.28
N SER A 192 -20.32 -5.25 0.65
CA SER A 192 -20.88 -4.31 -0.32
C SER A 192 -20.83 -4.86 -1.76
N PHE A 193 -21.13 -4.02 -2.73
CA PHE A 193 -20.90 -4.28 -4.16
C PHE A 193 -19.58 -3.65 -4.67
N GLY A 194 -18.61 -3.45 -3.76
CA GLY A 194 -17.29 -2.90 -4.05
C GLY A 194 -16.92 -1.70 -3.18
N CYS A 195 -17.91 -0.99 -2.65
CA CYS A 195 -17.72 0.19 -1.80
C CYS A 195 -17.05 -0.13 -0.48
N PRO A 196 -16.17 0.73 0.06
CA PRO A 196 -15.79 0.70 1.45
C PRO A 196 -16.99 1.19 2.31
N ALA A 197 -17.63 0.26 3.02
CA ALA A 197 -18.76 0.58 3.90
C ALA A 197 -18.33 0.50 5.38
N VAL A 198 -18.67 1.55 6.14
CA VAL A 198 -18.32 1.69 7.55
C VAL A 198 -19.56 1.56 8.45
N PRO A 199 -19.40 1.34 9.76
CA PRO A 199 -20.53 1.33 10.69
C PRO A 199 -21.38 2.61 10.56
N GLN A 200 -22.70 2.45 10.56
CA GLN A 200 -23.66 3.56 10.35
C GLN A 200 -23.38 4.76 11.27
N LYS A 201 -23.09 4.51 12.55
CA LYS A 201 -22.82 5.55 13.54
C LYS A 201 -21.53 6.33 13.27
N LEU A 202 -20.54 5.72 12.63
CA LEU A 202 -19.23 6.31 12.32
C LEU A 202 -19.18 6.94 10.93
N SER A 203 -20.14 6.66 10.05
CA SER A 203 -20.07 7.07 8.65
C SER A 203 -20.01 8.58 8.48
N ARG A 204 -20.93 9.32 9.11
CA ARG A 204 -20.94 10.79 8.99
C ARG A 204 -19.68 11.42 9.59
N PRO A 205 -19.25 11.13 10.84
CA PRO A 205 -18.01 11.68 11.39
C PRO A 205 -16.77 11.40 10.52
N ILE A 206 -16.63 10.16 10.02
CA ILE A 206 -15.49 9.79 9.15
C ILE A 206 -15.57 10.55 7.84
N ILE A 207 -16.72 10.52 7.14
CA ILE A 207 -16.90 11.21 5.85
C ILE A 207 -16.64 12.71 5.99
N ASP A 208 -17.15 13.36 7.03
CA ASP A 208 -16.93 14.79 7.25
C ASP A 208 -15.46 15.13 7.51
N ALA A 209 -14.70 14.23 8.15
CA ALA A 209 -13.27 14.43 8.37
C ALA A 209 -12.45 14.29 7.09
N ILE A 210 -12.87 13.43 6.15
CA ILE A 210 -12.04 13.08 4.98
C ILE A 210 -12.52 13.69 3.65
N LYS A 211 -13.75 14.21 3.54
CA LYS A 211 -14.30 14.78 2.31
C LYS A 211 -13.51 15.98 1.80
N GLY A 212 -13.57 16.25 0.50
CA GLY A 212 -13.08 17.47 -0.11
C GLY A 212 -11.58 17.49 -0.40
N GLY A 213 -11.03 16.40 -0.89
CA GLY A 213 -9.67 16.34 -1.42
C GLY A 213 -8.62 15.77 -0.46
N SER A 214 -9.00 14.87 0.45
CA SER A 214 -8.03 14.05 1.19
C SER A 214 -7.60 12.83 0.38
N VAL A 215 -6.46 12.27 0.73
CA VAL A 215 -5.96 11.02 0.14
C VAL A 215 -6.54 9.82 0.89
N MET A 216 -7.00 8.83 0.13
CA MET A 216 -7.35 7.50 0.66
C MET A 216 -6.52 6.45 -0.06
N TYR A 217 -5.97 5.51 0.68
CA TYR A 217 -5.25 4.36 0.16
C TYR A 217 -5.91 3.06 0.62
N ILE A 218 -6.21 2.20 -0.33
CA ILE A 218 -6.74 0.85 -0.10
C ILE A 218 -5.62 -0.15 -0.39
N TYR A 219 -5.11 -0.74 0.67
CA TYR A 219 -4.00 -1.68 0.66
C TYR A 219 -4.49 -3.12 0.73
N ALA A 220 -3.82 -4.01 0.01
CA ALA A 220 -3.78 -5.44 0.25
C ALA A 220 -2.37 -5.96 -0.07
N GLU A 221 -2.02 -7.09 0.48
CA GLU A 221 -0.71 -7.70 0.23
C GLU A 221 -0.72 -8.45 -1.11
N THR A 222 -0.59 -7.68 -2.20
CA THR A 222 -0.58 -8.17 -3.58
C THR A 222 0.63 -7.60 -4.33
N PRO A 223 1.62 -8.43 -4.71
CA PRO A 223 2.78 -7.98 -5.48
C PRO A 223 2.39 -7.32 -6.81
N GLU A 224 1.32 -7.80 -7.44
CA GLU A 224 0.80 -7.28 -8.71
C GLU A 224 0.41 -5.81 -8.61
N TYR A 225 -0.14 -5.37 -7.48
CA TYR A 225 -0.49 -3.97 -7.28
C TYR A 225 0.76 -3.07 -7.35
N LEU A 226 1.81 -3.41 -6.62
CA LEU A 226 3.06 -2.63 -6.62
C LEU A 226 3.70 -2.56 -8.00
N ALA A 227 3.67 -3.65 -8.76
CA ALA A 227 4.23 -3.71 -10.11
C ALA A 227 3.51 -2.76 -11.09
N HIS A 228 2.25 -2.44 -10.85
CA HIS A 228 1.41 -1.65 -11.76
C HIS A 228 1.02 -0.27 -11.21
N SER A 229 1.27 0.01 -9.93
CA SER A 229 0.93 1.30 -9.32
C SER A 229 1.69 2.45 -9.95
N SER A 230 0.95 3.39 -10.54
CA SER A 230 1.55 4.62 -11.08
C SER A 230 1.99 5.59 -9.97
N VAL A 231 1.33 5.54 -8.83
CA VAL A 231 1.65 6.41 -7.67
C VAL A 231 2.88 5.93 -6.92
N LEU A 232 3.04 4.60 -6.74
CA LEU A 232 4.17 4.04 -6.01
C LEU A 232 5.40 3.73 -6.90
N LYS A 233 5.29 3.92 -8.21
CA LYS A 233 6.41 3.71 -9.14
C LYS A 233 7.63 4.54 -8.70
N GLY A 234 8.80 3.88 -8.63
CA GLY A 234 10.05 4.51 -8.20
C GLY A 234 10.12 4.83 -6.70
N ALA A 235 9.23 4.28 -5.89
CA ALA A 235 9.38 4.31 -4.44
C ALA A 235 10.16 3.05 -4.02
N ASP A 236 11.46 3.13 -4.18
CA ASP A 236 12.36 2.02 -3.90
C ASP A 236 12.35 1.68 -2.40
N GLY A 237 12.33 0.38 -2.10
CA GLY A 237 12.31 -0.13 -0.73
C GLY A 237 10.90 -0.24 -0.08
N LEU A 238 9.79 -0.09 -0.83
CA LEU A 238 8.42 -0.27 -0.32
C LEU A 238 7.99 -1.75 -0.23
#